data_c26090d306f46d096ef2be5b70c9f55f
#
_entry.id   c26090d306f46d096ef2be5b70c9f55f
#
_cell.length_a   1.000
_cell.length_b   1.000
_cell.length_c   1.000
_cell.angle_alpha   90.00
_cell.angle_beta   90.00
_cell.angle_gamma   90.00
#
_symmetry.space_group_name_H-M   'P 1'
#
loop_
_entity.id
_entity.type
_entity.pdbx_description
1 polymer ?
#
loop_
_entity_poly.entity_id
_entity_poly.type
_entity_poly.pdbx_seq_one_letter_code
_entity_poly.pdbx_strand_id
1 'polypeptide(L)'
;MNIILYDNKSPKNKIGKTLVNANSITGTLRCETSTSNIQMLLNIVDLNPYNYMYITDFNKYYFITNIVSVRTGLWLVSASIDVLESYKNEILQLNVILSDTESVGSKQYRNGSCWDVLVKDKTDIISFPDGLLSTGEFILITAGGWCNGRYYIFRFYRWGKSILW
;
A
#
# COMPACT_ATOMS: atom_id res chain seq x y z
N MET A 1 18.79 -25.73 -11.99
CA MET A 1 18.26 -24.74 -11.03
C MET A 1 16.82 -25.11 -10.72
N ASN A 2 16.45 -25.07 -9.45
CA ASN A 2 15.07 -25.32 -9.05
C ASN A 2 14.30 -24.01 -9.08
N ILE A 3 13.14 -24.05 -9.72
CA ILE A 3 12.29 -22.88 -9.94
C ILE A 3 10.87 -23.22 -9.53
N ILE A 4 10.24 -22.33 -8.81
CA ILE A 4 8.82 -22.45 -8.48
C ILE A 4 8.08 -21.35 -9.23
N LEU A 5 7.18 -21.73 -10.10
CA LEU A 5 6.30 -20.84 -10.84
C LEU A 5 5.05 -20.53 -10.04
N TYR A 6 4.55 -19.30 -10.15
CA TYR A 6 3.33 -18.84 -9.49
C TYR A 6 2.47 -18.00 -10.43
N ASP A 7 1.20 -17.95 -10.15
CA ASP A 7 0.27 -16.93 -10.63
C ASP A 7 0.16 -15.85 -9.55
N ASN A 8 0.70 -14.67 -9.82
CA ASN A 8 0.65 -13.54 -8.92
C ASN A 8 -0.48 -12.59 -9.31
N LYS A 9 -1.44 -12.39 -8.41
CA LYS A 9 -2.59 -11.46 -8.59
C LYS A 9 -2.39 -10.11 -7.90
N SER A 10 -1.27 -9.95 -7.19
CA SER A 10 -0.97 -8.71 -6.46
C SER A 10 -0.29 -7.68 -7.36
N PRO A 11 -0.47 -6.37 -7.11
CA PRO A 11 0.24 -5.32 -7.83
C PRO A 11 1.75 -5.37 -7.55
N LYS A 12 2.55 -4.81 -8.47
CA LYS A 12 4.02 -4.87 -8.41
C LYS A 12 4.60 -4.18 -7.18
N ASN A 13 3.98 -3.13 -6.71
CA ASN A 13 4.41 -2.30 -5.59
C ASN A 13 3.96 -2.80 -4.20
N LYS A 14 3.34 -3.99 -4.11
CA LYS A 14 2.90 -4.58 -2.85
C LYS A 14 3.97 -5.49 -2.27
N ILE A 15 4.27 -5.34 -0.98
CA ILE A 15 5.05 -6.29 -0.18
C ILE A 15 4.08 -7.36 0.38
N GLY A 16 4.49 -8.62 0.39
CA GLY A 16 3.63 -9.72 0.79
C GLY A 16 2.60 -10.05 -0.28
N LYS A 17 3.07 -10.57 -1.41
CA LYS A 17 2.23 -10.91 -2.56
C LYS A 17 1.39 -12.16 -2.31
N THR A 18 0.22 -12.18 -2.89
CA THR A 18 -0.66 -13.35 -2.91
C THR A 18 -0.29 -14.23 -4.11
N LEU A 19 0.44 -15.30 -3.84
CA LEU A 19 0.91 -16.25 -4.84
C LEU A 19 0.02 -17.50 -4.84
N VAL A 20 -0.43 -17.90 -5.99
CA VAL A 20 -1.29 -19.09 -6.19
C VAL A 20 -0.69 -20.02 -7.26
N ASN A 21 -1.19 -21.23 -7.35
CA ASN A 21 -0.82 -22.22 -8.36
C ASN A 21 0.69 -22.53 -8.41
N ALA A 22 1.29 -22.83 -7.26
CA ALA A 22 2.71 -23.17 -7.19
C ALA A 22 3.02 -24.44 -8.02
N ASN A 23 3.97 -24.32 -8.94
CA ASN A 23 4.47 -25.45 -9.75
C ASN A 23 6.00 -25.46 -9.73
N SER A 24 6.58 -26.55 -9.26
CA SER A 24 8.04 -26.70 -9.16
C SER A 24 8.60 -27.36 -10.41
N ILE A 25 9.54 -26.71 -11.05
CA ILE A 25 10.20 -27.18 -12.26
C ILE A 25 11.71 -26.97 -12.18
N THR A 26 12.43 -27.61 -13.10
CA THR A 26 13.86 -27.35 -13.29
C THR A 26 14.08 -26.52 -14.55
N GLY A 27 14.95 -25.53 -14.44
CA GLY A 27 15.36 -24.69 -15.56
C GLY A 27 16.86 -24.57 -15.68
N THR A 28 17.31 -24.13 -16.85
CA THR A 28 18.72 -23.84 -17.14
C THR A 28 18.87 -22.41 -17.64
N LEU A 29 19.95 -21.73 -17.21
CA LEU A 29 20.30 -20.43 -17.76
C LEU A 29 20.72 -20.60 -19.23
N ARG A 30 20.32 -19.66 -20.07
CA ARG A 30 20.69 -19.68 -21.50
C ARG A 30 22.14 -19.26 -21.71
N CYS A 31 22.57 -18.25 -21.00
CA CYS A 31 23.91 -17.67 -21.10
C CYS A 31 24.25 -16.94 -19.81
N GLU A 32 25.38 -16.29 -19.75
CA GLU A 32 25.73 -15.40 -18.66
C GLU A 32 24.67 -14.31 -18.56
N THR A 33 24.03 -14.22 -17.41
CA THR A 33 22.94 -13.27 -17.16
C THR A 33 23.13 -12.57 -15.83
N SER A 34 22.71 -11.31 -15.78
CA SER A 34 22.66 -10.60 -14.51
C SER A 34 21.60 -11.21 -13.59
N THR A 35 21.87 -11.27 -12.30
CA THR A 35 20.88 -11.71 -11.30
C THR A 35 19.65 -10.82 -11.23
N SER A 36 19.73 -9.59 -11.76
CA SER A 36 18.60 -8.66 -11.82
C SER A 36 17.66 -8.91 -13.00
N ASN A 37 18.23 -9.32 -14.15
CA ASN A 37 17.48 -9.63 -15.36
C ASN A 37 17.98 -10.95 -15.91
N ILE A 38 17.22 -11.98 -15.74
CA ILE A 38 17.62 -13.34 -16.09
C ILE A 38 16.94 -13.83 -17.37
N GLN A 39 17.64 -14.67 -18.10
CA GLN A 39 17.09 -15.43 -19.22
C GLN A 39 17.34 -16.91 -19.00
N MET A 40 16.30 -17.71 -19.06
CA MET A 40 16.37 -19.13 -18.80
C MET A 40 15.49 -19.94 -19.72
N LEU A 41 15.89 -21.18 -19.91
CA LEU A 41 15.15 -22.19 -20.64
C LEU A 41 14.36 -23.06 -19.65
N LEU A 42 13.06 -23.12 -19.85
CA LEU A 42 12.14 -23.92 -19.06
C LEU A 42 11.52 -25.01 -19.91
N ASN A 43 11.52 -26.23 -19.38
CA ASN A 43 10.84 -27.34 -20.02
C ASN A 43 9.50 -27.59 -19.31
N ILE A 44 8.44 -27.09 -19.90
CA ILE A 44 7.07 -27.19 -19.37
C ILE A 44 6.07 -27.21 -20.52
N VAL A 45 4.98 -27.94 -20.35
CA VAL A 45 3.95 -28.09 -21.38
C VAL A 45 3.21 -26.77 -21.62
N ASP A 46 2.81 -26.09 -20.54
CA ASP A 46 2.11 -24.81 -20.60
C ASP A 46 2.64 -23.83 -19.55
N LEU A 47 3.07 -22.67 -20.01
CA LEU A 47 3.62 -21.60 -19.19
C LEU A 47 2.63 -20.43 -19.05
N ASN A 48 1.55 -20.39 -19.81
CA ASN A 48 0.62 -19.26 -19.87
C ASN A 48 0.00 -18.84 -18.53
N PRO A 49 -0.34 -19.76 -17.61
CA PRO A 49 -0.95 -19.36 -16.34
C PRO A 49 0.03 -18.71 -15.35
N TYR A 50 1.34 -18.69 -15.65
CA TYR A 50 2.35 -18.21 -14.72
C TYR A 50 2.92 -16.86 -15.16
N ASN A 51 2.96 -15.92 -14.22
CA ASN A 51 3.51 -14.58 -14.44
C ASN A 51 4.64 -14.22 -13.45
N TYR A 52 4.93 -15.14 -12.53
CA TYR A 52 5.86 -14.91 -11.44
C TYR A 52 6.64 -16.18 -11.11
N MET A 53 7.89 -16.05 -10.67
CA MET A 53 8.70 -17.19 -10.31
C MET A 53 9.65 -16.89 -9.15
N TYR A 54 9.97 -17.92 -8.41
CA TYR A 54 10.98 -17.95 -7.36
C TYR A 54 12.10 -18.91 -7.75
N ILE A 55 13.35 -18.46 -7.67
CA ILE A 55 14.53 -19.28 -7.95
C ILE A 55 15.21 -19.57 -6.64
N THR A 56 15.24 -20.84 -6.26
CA THR A 56 15.81 -21.29 -4.99
C THR A 56 17.32 -21.03 -4.89
N ASP A 57 18.06 -21.21 -5.98
CA ASP A 57 19.51 -21.05 -6.00
C ASP A 57 19.95 -19.61 -5.78
N PHE A 58 19.14 -18.63 -6.18
CA PHE A 58 19.36 -17.21 -5.94
C PHE A 58 18.63 -16.67 -4.71
N ASN A 59 17.68 -17.43 -4.18
CA ASN A 59 16.78 -17.00 -3.09
C ASN A 59 16.06 -15.67 -3.42
N LYS A 60 15.56 -15.54 -4.66
CA LYS A 60 14.96 -14.32 -5.18
C LYS A 60 13.72 -14.58 -5.99
N TYR A 61 12.84 -13.58 -5.96
CA TYR A 61 11.59 -13.54 -6.70
C TYR A 61 11.74 -12.71 -7.98
N TYR A 62 11.04 -13.15 -9.05
CA TYR A 62 11.12 -12.52 -10.37
C TYR A 62 9.76 -12.40 -11.02
N PHE A 63 9.54 -11.27 -11.69
CA PHE A 63 8.43 -11.09 -12.61
C PHE A 63 8.81 -11.62 -13.99
N ILE A 64 7.98 -12.44 -14.58
CA ILE A 64 8.14 -12.87 -15.96
C ILE A 64 7.78 -11.69 -16.86
N THR A 65 8.74 -11.26 -17.68
CA THR A 65 8.59 -10.10 -18.57
C THR A 65 8.33 -10.49 -20.01
N ASN A 66 8.94 -11.58 -20.45
CA ASN A 66 8.77 -12.07 -21.82
C ASN A 66 8.88 -13.59 -21.87
N ILE A 67 8.08 -14.18 -22.70
CA ILE A 67 8.02 -15.64 -22.93
C ILE A 67 8.13 -15.88 -24.44
N VAL A 68 9.12 -16.66 -24.86
CA VAL A 68 9.33 -17.04 -26.25
C VAL A 68 9.37 -18.54 -26.36
N SER A 69 8.54 -19.11 -27.19
CA SER A 69 8.58 -20.57 -27.48
C SER A 69 9.76 -20.86 -28.40
N VAL A 70 10.66 -21.71 -27.96
CA VAL A 70 11.80 -22.17 -28.77
C VAL A 70 11.41 -23.42 -29.58
N ARG A 71 10.73 -24.34 -28.94
CA ARG A 71 10.14 -25.52 -29.53
C ARG A 71 9.05 -26.09 -28.62
N THR A 72 8.31 -27.04 -29.06
CA THR A 72 7.24 -27.67 -28.25
C THR A 72 7.76 -28.08 -26.88
N GLY A 73 7.17 -27.51 -25.83
CA GLY A 73 7.54 -27.81 -24.44
C GLY A 73 8.80 -27.08 -23.95
N LEU A 74 9.52 -26.33 -24.80
CA LEU A 74 10.72 -25.57 -24.40
C LEU A 74 10.50 -24.08 -24.59
N TRP A 75 10.58 -23.34 -23.49
CA TRP A 75 10.32 -21.92 -23.44
C TRP A 75 11.57 -21.14 -23.01
N LEU A 76 11.84 -20.07 -23.71
CA LEU A 76 12.80 -19.06 -23.27
C LEU A 76 12.04 -17.97 -22.51
N VAL A 77 12.36 -17.83 -21.24
CA VAL A 77 11.73 -16.88 -20.33
C VAL A 77 12.72 -15.82 -19.96
N SER A 78 12.30 -14.56 -20.12
CA SER A 78 13.03 -13.41 -19.60
C SER A 78 12.29 -12.90 -18.37
N ALA A 79 13.03 -12.61 -17.30
CA ALA A 79 12.43 -12.17 -16.05
C ALA A 79 13.27 -11.09 -15.37
N SER A 80 12.60 -10.20 -14.67
CA SER A 80 13.20 -9.13 -13.88
C SER A 80 12.95 -9.37 -12.39
N ILE A 81 13.93 -9.02 -11.58
CA ILE A 81 13.88 -9.22 -10.13
C ILE A 81 12.74 -8.41 -9.48
N ASP A 82 12.06 -9.03 -8.55
CA ASP A 82 11.18 -8.33 -7.60
C ASP A 82 11.96 -8.02 -6.32
N VAL A 83 12.43 -6.81 -6.22
CA VAL A 83 13.23 -6.35 -5.07
C VAL A 83 12.39 -6.33 -3.80
N LEU A 84 11.12 -5.90 -3.89
CA LEU A 84 10.27 -5.75 -2.71
C LEU A 84 9.96 -7.08 -2.02
N GLU A 85 9.66 -8.12 -2.77
CA GLU A 85 9.39 -9.43 -2.19
C GLU A 85 10.68 -10.19 -1.84
N SER A 86 11.74 -10.05 -2.66
CA SER A 86 13.02 -10.71 -2.42
C SER A 86 13.73 -10.23 -1.16
N TYR A 87 13.62 -8.94 -0.83
CA TYR A 87 14.25 -8.31 0.34
C TYR A 87 13.23 -7.89 1.41
N LYS A 88 12.04 -8.45 1.38
CA LYS A 88 10.92 -8.12 2.26
C LYS A 88 11.30 -8.05 3.74
N ASN A 89 11.99 -9.07 4.25
CA ASN A 89 12.34 -9.13 5.66
C ASN A 89 13.35 -8.04 6.06
N GLU A 90 14.30 -7.77 5.19
CA GLU A 90 15.29 -6.71 5.40
C GLU A 90 14.63 -5.33 5.36
N ILE A 91 13.76 -5.09 4.38
CA ILE A 91 13.02 -3.83 4.22
C ILE A 91 12.14 -3.55 5.44
N LEU A 92 11.42 -4.56 5.94
CA LEU A 92 10.51 -4.39 7.07
C LEU A 92 11.24 -4.19 8.41
N GLN A 93 12.52 -4.51 8.50
CA GLN A 93 13.35 -4.30 9.69
C GLN A 93 14.09 -2.95 9.68
N LEU A 94 14.04 -2.20 8.59
CA LEU A 94 14.70 -0.90 8.50
C LEU A 94 14.02 0.13 9.41
N ASN A 95 14.84 0.82 10.19
CA ASN A 95 14.40 2.01 10.89
C ASN A 95 14.44 3.19 9.92
N VAL A 96 13.28 3.76 9.62
CA VAL A 96 13.15 4.85 8.66
C VAL A 96 12.51 6.09 9.31
N ILE A 97 12.95 7.25 8.87
CA ILE A 97 12.28 8.50 9.19
C ILE A 97 11.39 8.85 8.01
N LEU A 98 10.08 8.89 8.26
CA LEU A 98 9.12 9.34 7.27
C LEU A 98 8.84 10.82 7.47
N SER A 99 8.97 11.60 6.40
CA SER A 99 8.55 13.00 6.35
C SER A 99 7.62 13.20 5.18
N ASP A 100 6.58 13.97 5.38
CA ASP A 100 5.68 14.41 4.33
C ASP A 100 6.09 15.82 3.92
N THR A 101 6.24 16.04 2.61
CA THR A 101 6.57 17.33 2.04
C THR A 101 5.51 17.74 1.03
N GLU A 102 5.07 18.98 1.07
CA GLU A 102 4.03 19.50 0.20
C GLU A 102 4.46 19.57 -1.27
N SER A 103 5.77 19.61 -1.52
CA SER A 103 6.33 19.58 -2.86
C SER A 103 7.69 18.89 -2.91
N VAL A 104 8.00 18.28 -4.04
CA VAL A 104 9.30 17.64 -4.29
C VAL A 104 10.40 18.70 -4.19
N GLY A 105 11.38 18.46 -3.32
CA GLY A 105 12.50 19.38 -3.06
C GLY A 105 12.21 20.51 -2.08
N SER A 106 11.05 20.52 -1.42
CA SER A 106 10.77 21.44 -0.33
C SER A 106 11.74 21.24 0.83
N LYS A 107 12.31 22.34 1.32
CA LYS A 107 13.16 22.32 2.53
C LYS A 107 12.35 22.32 3.82
N GLN A 108 11.04 22.47 3.73
CA GLN A 108 10.13 22.45 4.87
C GLN A 108 9.57 21.03 5.00
N TYR A 109 10.05 20.34 6.01
CA TYR A 109 9.50 19.04 6.38
C TYR A 109 8.28 19.28 7.28
N ARG A 110 7.14 18.78 6.86
CA ARG A 110 6.04 18.59 7.79
C ARG A 110 6.40 17.38 8.66
N ASN A 111 6.66 17.64 9.93
CA ASN A 111 6.84 16.55 10.88
C ASN A 111 5.50 15.87 11.06
N GLY A 112 5.33 14.73 10.38
CA GLY A 112 4.09 13.96 10.35
C GLY A 112 3.81 13.19 11.64
N SER A 113 4.10 13.80 12.81
CA SER A 113 3.67 13.21 14.09
C SER A 113 2.15 13.09 14.21
N CYS A 114 1.42 13.61 13.22
CA CYS A 114 -0.03 13.56 13.11
C CYS A 114 -0.45 12.92 11.79
N TRP A 115 -0.08 11.67 11.59
CA TRP A 115 -0.71 10.85 10.55
C TRP A 115 -2.11 10.47 11.03
N ASP A 116 -3.06 11.33 10.77
CA ASP A 116 -4.46 10.97 10.97
C ASP A 116 -4.89 10.00 9.88
N VAL A 117 -4.62 8.75 10.09
CA VAL A 117 -5.00 7.67 9.17
C VAL A 117 -6.51 7.43 9.18
N LEU A 118 -7.20 7.88 10.21
CA LEU A 118 -8.63 7.72 10.36
C LEU A 118 -9.23 8.94 11.06
N VAL A 119 -9.98 9.75 10.31
CA VAL A 119 -10.87 10.75 10.91
C VAL A 119 -12.11 10.00 11.38
N LYS A 120 -12.27 9.84 12.68
CA LYS A 120 -13.51 9.37 13.29
C LYS A 120 -14.32 10.59 13.68
N ASP A 121 -15.29 10.92 12.86
CA ASP A 121 -16.29 11.90 13.24
C ASP A 121 -17.29 11.22 14.17
N LYS A 122 -17.37 11.69 15.39
CA LYS A 122 -18.39 11.25 16.34
C LYS A 122 -19.43 12.35 16.44
N THR A 123 -20.62 12.06 15.96
CA THR A 123 -21.77 12.94 16.10
C THR A 123 -22.68 12.38 17.19
N ASP A 124 -22.76 13.05 18.31
CA ASP A 124 -23.70 12.72 19.37
C ASP A 124 -24.92 13.65 19.22
N ILE A 125 -26.08 13.07 18.96
CA ILE A 125 -27.34 13.80 18.92
C ILE A 125 -28.03 13.62 20.25
N ILE A 126 -28.18 14.73 20.98
CA ILE A 126 -28.94 14.75 22.25
C ILE A 126 -30.29 15.33 21.95
N SER A 127 -31.34 14.53 22.13
CA SER A 127 -32.72 15.01 22.04
C SER A 127 -33.26 15.34 23.43
N PHE A 128 -33.90 16.48 23.54
CA PHE A 128 -34.56 16.90 24.76
C PHE A 128 -36.06 16.63 24.60
N PRO A 129 -36.62 15.57 25.24
CA PRO A 129 -38.02 15.15 25.03
C PRO A 129 -39.02 16.21 25.43
N ASP A 130 -38.70 17.05 26.40
CA ASP A 130 -39.56 18.14 26.87
C ASP A 130 -39.32 19.47 26.12
N GLY A 131 -38.47 19.45 25.09
CA GLY A 131 -38.06 20.66 24.38
C GLY A 131 -37.15 21.56 25.22
N LEU A 132 -36.64 22.59 24.58
CA LEU A 132 -35.91 23.66 25.25
C LEU A 132 -36.93 24.66 25.78
N LEU A 133 -36.84 25.03 27.05
CA LEU A 133 -37.73 26.04 27.65
C LEU A 133 -37.74 27.30 26.78
N SER A 134 -38.97 27.82 26.57
CA SER A 134 -39.19 28.97 25.69
C SER A 134 -38.61 30.29 26.20
N THR A 135 -38.17 30.30 27.45
CA THR A 135 -37.59 31.45 28.14
C THR A 135 -36.23 31.06 28.70
N GLY A 136 -35.23 31.21 27.92
CA GLY A 136 -33.84 30.99 28.37
C GLY A 136 -32.82 31.42 27.30
N GLU A 137 -31.75 32.06 27.72
CA GLU A 137 -30.61 32.30 26.87
C GLU A 137 -29.55 31.21 27.17
N PHE A 138 -29.16 30.50 26.14
CA PHE A 138 -28.08 29.56 26.24
C PHE A 138 -26.84 30.21 25.66
N ILE A 139 -25.82 30.40 26.48
CA ILE A 139 -24.50 30.86 26.04
C ILE A 139 -23.57 29.67 26.15
N LEU A 140 -23.09 29.22 25.01
CA LEU A 140 -22.07 28.20 24.96
C LEU A 140 -20.74 28.88 24.62
N ILE A 141 -19.82 28.81 25.54
CA ILE A 141 -18.48 29.33 25.37
C ILE A 141 -17.57 28.19 24.95
N THR A 142 -16.91 28.34 23.82
CA THR A 142 -15.91 27.38 23.39
C THR A 142 -14.56 28.01 23.44
N ALA A 143 -13.65 27.29 24.04
CA ALA A 143 -12.24 27.56 23.90
C ALA A 143 -11.67 26.68 22.80
N GLY A 144 -11.25 27.27 21.71
CA GLY A 144 -10.47 26.58 20.69
C GLY A 144 -9.05 26.40 21.18
N GLY A 145 -8.57 25.19 21.20
CA GLY A 145 -7.17 24.89 21.49
C GLY A 145 -6.49 24.31 20.24
N TRP A 146 -5.22 24.64 20.09
CA TRP A 146 -4.34 23.95 19.14
C TRP A 146 -3.97 22.61 19.74
N CYS A 147 -4.60 21.54 19.29
CA CYS A 147 -4.08 20.21 19.52
C CYS A 147 -3.80 19.57 18.15
N ASN A 148 -2.58 19.19 17.93
CA ASN A 148 -2.16 18.41 16.76
C ASN A 148 -2.46 19.06 15.39
N GLY A 149 -2.29 20.40 15.28
CA GLY A 149 -2.43 21.07 13.98
C GLY A 149 -3.85 21.29 13.49
N ARG A 150 -4.88 21.03 14.30
CA ARG A 150 -6.27 21.27 13.97
C ARG A 150 -6.89 22.35 14.84
N TYR A 151 -7.71 23.20 14.20
CA TYR A 151 -8.60 24.10 14.89
C TYR A 151 -9.91 23.38 15.20
N TYR A 152 -10.25 23.28 16.46
CA TYR A 152 -11.59 22.89 16.87
C TYR A 152 -12.43 24.17 16.95
N ILE A 153 -13.35 24.32 16.00
CA ILE A 153 -14.34 25.41 16.04
C ILE A 153 -15.61 24.79 16.58
N PHE A 154 -15.95 25.12 17.79
CA PHE A 154 -17.25 24.84 18.31
C PHE A 154 -18.18 25.99 17.93
N ARG A 155 -19.26 25.73 17.24
CA ARG A 155 -20.26 26.73 16.91
C ARG A 155 -21.44 26.55 17.83
N PHE A 156 -21.86 27.65 18.39
CA PHE A 156 -23.06 27.71 19.17
C PHE A 156 -24.15 28.41 18.39
N TYR A 157 -25.33 27.86 18.48
CA TYR A 157 -26.53 28.46 17.92
C TYR A 157 -27.35 29.01 19.06
N ARG A 158 -27.61 30.32 19.01
CA ARG A 158 -28.65 30.97 19.85
C ARG A 158 -29.99 30.62 19.26
N TRP A 159 -30.80 29.88 19.97
CA TRP A 159 -32.20 29.72 19.66
C TRP A 159 -33.00 30.71 20.50
N GLY A 160 -33.39 31.78 19.93
CA GLY A 160 -34.29 32.77 20.49
C GLY A 160 -34.99 33.46 19.35
N LYS A 161 -36.24 33.84 19.54
CA LYS A 161 -37.02 34.58 18.55
C LYS A 161 -36.17 35.69 17.94
N SER A 162 -36.08 35.72 16.62
CA SER A 162 -35.56 36.85 15.88
C SER A 162 -36.35 38.08 16.24
N ILE A 163 -35.73 38.99 16.98
CA ILE A 163 -36.22 40.38 17.03
C ILE A 163 -35.55 41.01 15.81
N LEU A 164 -36.35 41.24 14.78
CA LEU A 164 -36.00 42.10 13.67
C LEU A 164 -35.79 43.52 14.24
N TRP A 165 -34.62 44.04 14.01
CA TRP A 165 -34.32 45.48 13.94
C TRP A 165 -33.91 45.80 12.51
#